data_7698be4f00450aa9a73b0e7d1e00e964
#
_entry.id   7698be4f00450aa9a73b0e7d1e00e964
#
_cell.length_a   1.000
_cell.length_b   1.000
_cell.length_c   1.000
_cell.angle_alpha   90.00
_cell.angle_beta   90.00
_cell.angle_gamma   90.00
#
_symmetry.space_group_name_H-M   'P 1'
#
loop_
_entity.id
_entity.type
_entity.pdbx_description
1 polymer ?
#
loop_
_entity_poly.entity_id
_entity_poly.type
_entity_poly.pdbx_seq_one_letter_code
_entity_poly.pdbx_strand_id
1 'polypeptide(L)'
;MEIFDIKKVHVIGIIAAVLVLVVSFSAWKWFSLKQEIFYFIVGVAVIISVLPFVFSLILESSREKENNEMFLEFSRNLAESVKAGTPISRSIMNLREKYYGSLTPHIKKLANQISLGIPVKKALEIFARDVDSRVIS
;
A
#
# COMPACT_ATOMS: atom_id res chain seq x y z
N MET A 1 6.40 -3.02 -9.69
CA MET A 1 5.34 -3.52 -10.57
C MET A 1 3.94 -3.16 -10.05
N GLU A 2 3.81 -2.36 -8.97
CA GLU A 2 2.52 -2.05 -8.31
C GLU A 2 1.95 -0.65 -8.58
N ILE A 3 2.73 0.27 -9.15
CA ILE A 3 2.24 1.63 -9.52
C ILE A 3 1.22 1.57 -10.68
N PHE A 4 1.25 0.50 -11.47
CA PHE A 4 0.30 0.27 -12.55
C PHE A 4 -1.10 -0.12 -12.07
N ASP A 5 -1.23 -0.67 -10.86
CA ASP A 5 -2.53 -1.13 -10.35
C ASP A 5 -3.37 0.01 -9.76
N ILE A 6 -2.77 0.99 -9.10
CA ILE A 6 -3.51 2.13 -8.53
C ILE A 6 -4.12 2.98 -9.66
N LYS A 7 -3.37 3.26 -10.72
CA LYS A 7 -3.91 3.93 -11.93
C LYS A 7 -5.01 3.11 -12.60
N LYS A 8 -4.89 1.79 -12.64
CA LYS A 8 -5.93 0.91 -13.22
C LYS A 8 -7.21 0.93 -12.39
N VAL A 9 -7.14 0.92 -11.07
CA VAL A 9 -8.32 0.99 -10.20
C VAL A 9 -9.07 2.32 -10.37
N HIS A 10 -8.35 3.45 -10.47
CA HIS A 10 -8.94 4.75 -10.75
C HIS A 10 -9.55 4.81 -12.16
N VAL A 11 -8.85 4.28 -13.16
CA VAL A 11 -9.36 4.22 -14.54
C VAL A 11 -10.59 3.31 -14.63
N ILE A 12 -10.59 2.16 -13.96
CA ILE A 12 -11.74 1.25 -13.91
C ILE A 12 -12.92 1.92 -13.21
N GLY A 13 -12.69 2.65 -12.10
CA GLY A 13 -13.72 3.41 -11.41
C GLY A 13 -14.34 4.51 -12.27
N ILE A 14 -13.50 5.25 -13.01
CA ILE A 14 -13.97 6.30 -13.94
C ILE A 14 -14.75 5.68 -15.12
N ILE A 15 -14.26 4.58 -15.70
CA ILE A 15 -14.94 3.87 -16.78
C ILE A 15 -16.29 3.32 -16.30
N ALA A 16 -16.37 2.75 -15.10
CA ALA A 16 -17.62 2.28 -14.52
C ALA A 16 -18.61 3.42 -14.29
N ALA A 17 -18.15 4.57 -13.77
CA ALA A 17 -18.99 5.76 -13.59
C ALA A 17 -19.54 6.30 -14.91
N VAL A 18 -18.69 6.38 -15.95
CA VAL A 18 -19.09 6.82 -17.30
C VAL A 18 -20.08 5.83 -17.92
N LEU A 19 -19.87 4.53 -17.78
CA LEU A 19 -20.78 3.49 -18.25
C LEU A 19 -22.16 3.61 -17.59
N VAL A 20 -22.20 3.83 -16.29
CA VAL A 20 -23.45 4.03 -15.54
C VAL A 20 -24.18 5.28 -16.00
N LEU A 21 -23.48 6.39 -16.25
CA LEU A 21 -24.07 7.62 -16.77
C LEU A 21 -24.65 7.41 -18.19
N VAL A 22 -23.94 6.70 -19.06
CA VAL A 22 -24.39 6.41 -20.42
C VAL A 22 -25.63 5.51 -20.41
N VAL A 23 -25.65 4.48 -19.55
CA VAL A 23 -26.80 3.57 -19.39
C VAL A 23 -28.00 4.32 -18.81
N SER A 24 -27.81 5.21 -17.81
CA SER A 24 -28.87 6.03 -17.25
C SER A 24 -29.46 6.99 -18.29
N PHE A 25 -28.61 7.62 -19.10
CA PHE A 25 -29.04 8.54 -20.17
C PHE A 25 -29.77 7.79 -21.30
N SER A 26 -29.33 6.58 -21.65
CA SER A 26 -30.01 5.73 -22.64
C SER A 26 -31.34 5.22 -22.14
N ALA A 27 -31.44 4.81 -20.87
CA ALA A 27 -32.68 4.36 -20.27
C ALA A 27 -33.72 5.46 -20.18
N TRP A 28 -33.34 6.73 -19.98
CA TRP A 28 -34.25 7.86 -19.96
C TRP A 28 -34.91 8.10 -21.35
N LYS A 29 -34.17 7.87 -22.42
CA LYS A 29 -34.65 8.15 -23.78
C LYS A 29 -35.51 7.03 -24.37
N TRP A 30 -35.37 5.80 -23.91
CA TRP A 30 -36.02 4.62 -24.49
C TRP A 30 -37.11 3.99 -23.61
N PHE A 31 -37.09 4.22 -22.32
CA PHE A 31 -38.10 3.72 -21.38
C PHE A 31 -38.75 4.92 -20.69
N SER A 32 -40.08 5.13 -20.90
CA SER A 32 -40.90 6.08 -20.15
C SER A 32 -41.08 5.62 -18.70
N LEU A 33 -39.95 5.49 -17.98
CA LEU A 33 -39.92 5.11 -16.55
C LEU A 33 -40.52 6.22 -15.73
N LYS A 34 -41.39 5.87 -14.77
CA LYS A 34 -41.90 6.81 -13.78
C LYS A 34 -40.69 7.53 -13.11
N GLN A 35 -40.80 8.81 -12.93
CA GLN A 35 -39.75 9.70 -12.43
C GLN A 35 -39.11 9.21 -11.12
N GLU A 36 -39.89 8.57 -10.25
CA GLU A 36 -39.44 8.01 -8.99
C GLU A 36 -38.43 6.85 -9.14
N ILE A 37 -38.65 5.96 -10.11
CA ILE A 37 -37.76 4.81 -10.40
C ILE A 37 -36.45 5.31 -11.01
N PHE A 38 -36.48 6.35 -11.80
CA PHE A 38 -35.28 6.97 -12.37
C PHE A 38 -34.34 7.50 -11.28
N TYR A 39 -34.86 8.27 -10.31
CA TYR A 39 -34.02 8.76 -9.18
C TYR A 39 -33.44 7.64 -8.31
N PHE A 40 -34.22 6.56 -8.12
CA PHE A 40 -33.73 5.40 -7.39
C PHE A 40 -32.55 4.71 -8.10
N ILE A 41 -32.63 4.50 -9.40
CA ILE A 41 -31.55 3.90 -10.21
C ILE A 41 -30.32 4.79 -10.20
N VAL A 42 -30.47 6.09 -10.35
CA VAL A 42 -29.36 7.05 -10.30
C VAL A 42 -28.70 7.05 -8.92
N GLY A 43 -29.46 7.00 -7.84
CA GLY A 43 -28.94 6.92 -6.48
C GLY A 43 -28.11 5.66 -6.24
N VAL A 44 -28.60 4.49 -6.65
CA VAL A 44 -27.87 3.22 -6.56
C VAL A 44 -26.59 3.25 -7.40
N ALA A 45 -26.64 3.83 -8.58
CA ALA A 45 -25.50 3.95 -9.48
C ALA A 45 -24.38 4.82 -8.88
N VAL A 46 -24.72 5.93 -8.21
CA VAL A 46 -23.77 6.79 -7.51
C VAL A 46 -23.11 6.04 -6.36
N ILE A 47 -23.88 5.31 -5.55
CA ILE A 47 -23.35 4.50 -4.44
C ILE A 47 -22.35 3.45 -4.93
N ILE A 48 -22.67 2.72 -6.00
CA ILE A 48 -21.78 1.72 -6.60
C ILE A 48 -20.50 2.36 -7.14
N SER A 49 -20.55 3.56 -7.69
CA SER A 49 -19.38 4.30 -8.20
C SER A 49 -18.47 4.80 -7.08
N VAL A 50 -18.99 5.14 -5.91
CA VAL A 50 -18.21 5.63 -4.76
C VAL A 50 -17.54 4.49 -3.99
N LEU A 51 -18.15 3.30 -3.97
CA LEU A 51 -17.65 2.13 -3.23
C LEU A 51 -16.18 1.78 -3.55
N PRO A 52 -15.74 1.63 -4.81
CA PRO A 52 -14.35 1.27 -5.11
C PRO A 52 -13.36 2.36 -4.69
N PHE A 53 -13.77 3.63 -4.68
CA PHE A 53 -12.93 4.73 -4.22
C PHE A 53 -12.69 4.67 -2.70
N VAL A 54 -13.74 4.46 -1.93
CA VAL A 54 -13.64 4.29 -0.46
C VAL A 54 -12.81 3.05 -0.11
N PHE A 55 -12.99 1.95 -0.83
CA PHE A 55 -12.25 0.71 -0.60
C PHE A 55 -10.75 0.88 -0.87
N SER A 56 -10.38 1.64 -1.91
CA SER A 56 -8.99 1.97 -2.23
C SER A 56 -8.31 2.75 -1.10
N LEU A 57 -9.00 3.76 -0.53
CA LEU A 57 -8.48 4.56 0.58
C LEU A 57 -8.24 3.73 1.85
N ILE A 58 -9.15 2.80 2.15
CA ILE A 58 -9.02 1.92 3.33
C ILE A 58 -7.84 0.97 3.18
N LEU A 59 -7.64 0.39 2.00
CA LEU A 59 -6.53 -0.52 1.74
C LEU A 59 -5.17 0.19 1.82
N GLU A 60 -5.07 1.41 1.33
CA GLU A 60 -3.84 2.21 1.38
C GLU A 60 -3.46 2.55 2.83
N SER A 61 -4.42 3.01 3.63
CA SER A 61 -4.22 3.29 5.06
C SER A 61 -3.81 2.04 5.87
N SER A 62 -4.31 0.87 5.51
CA SER A 62 -3.93 -0.38 6.19
C SER A 62 -2.48 -0.79 5.89
N ARG A 63 -2.00 -0.58 4.67
CA ARG A 63 -0.62 -0.88 4.29
C ARG A 63 0.39 0.04 4.97
N GLU A 64 0.08 1.33 5.10
CA GLU A 64 0.96 2.26 5.84
C GLU A 64 1.08 1.89 7.31
N LYS A 65 -0.01 1.50 7.95
CA LYS A 65 0.01 1.02 9.34
C LYS A 65 0.85 -0.23 9.50
N GLU A 66 0.68 -1.22 8.65
CA GLU A 66 1.47 -2.46 8.66
C GLU A 66 2.97 -2.15 8.50
N ASN A 67 3.35 -1.27 7.58
CA ASN A 67 4.74 -0.88 7.39
C ASN A 67 5.32 -0.21 8.64
N ASN A 68 4.58 0.69 9.26
CA ASN A 68 5.01 1.37 10.47
C ASN A 68 5.15 0.39 11.66
N GLU A 69 4.21 -0.52 11.83
CA GLU A 69 4.25 -1.55 12.88
C GLU A 69 5.45 -2.48 12.68
N MET A 70 5.69 -2.94 11.47
CA MET A 70 6.82 -3.81 11.15
C MET A 70 8.17 -3.10 11.32
N PHE A 71 8.24 -1.81 10.99
CA PHE A 71 9.44 -1.01 11.25
C PHE A 71 9.71 -0.83 12.75
N LEU A 72 8.68 -0.57 13.54
CA LEU A 72 8.80 -0.49 14.99
C LEU A 72 9.25 -1.83 15.59
N GLU A 73 8.69 -2.94 15.12
CA GLU A 73 9.07 -4.27 15.58
C GLU A 73 10.53 -4.59 15.24
N PHE A 74 10.97 -4.32 14.01
CA PHE A 74 12.37 -4.46 13.62
C PHE A 74 13.30 -3.62 14.50
N SER A 75 12.95 -2.35 14.72
CA SER A 75 13.74 -1.41 15.52
C SER A 75 13.84 -1.86 16.99
N ARG A 76 12.75 -2.37 17.55
CA ARG A 76 12.73 -2.94 18.90
C ARG A 76 13.62 -4.16 19.01
N ASN A 77 13.48 -5.13 18.12
CA ASN A 77 14.27 -6.35 18.12
C ASN A 77 15.77 -6.04 17.95
N LEU A 78 16.11 -5.05 17.10
CA LEU A 78 17.48 -4.59 16.93
C LEU A 78 18.03 -3.96 18.22
N ALA A 79 17.27 -3.07 18.85
CA ALA A 79 17.65 -2.43 20.09
C ALA A 79 17.84 -3.43 21.23
N GLU A 80 16.96 -4.42 21.36
CA GLU A 80 17.06 -5.49 22.35
C GLU A 80 18.32 -6.33 22.14
N SER A 81 18.61 -6.71 20.89
CA SER A 81 19.81 -7.48 20.55
C SER A 81 21.11 -6.71 20.88
N VAL A 82 21.13 -5.40 20.58
CA VAL A 82 22.28 -4.55 20.88
C VAL A 82 22.43 -4.33 22.40
N LYS A 83 21.31 -4.14 23.13
CA LYS A 83 21.31 -4.04 24.61
C LYS A 83 21.83 -5.32 25.26
N ALA A 84 21.58 -6.49 24.66
CA ALA A 84 22.11 -7.77 25.11
C ALA A 84 23.61 -7.96 24.79
N GLY A 85 24.27 -6.94 24.23
CA GLY A 85 25.71 -6.95 23.95
C GLY A 85 26.09 -7.48 22.56
N THR A 86 25.12 -7.76 21.68
CA THR A 86 25.42 -8.20 20.31
C THR A 86 25.82 -7.00 19.46
N PRO A 87 26.95 -7.05 18.70
CA PRO A 87 27.31 -5.98 17.77
C PRO A 87 26.19 -5.72 16.77
N ILE A 88 25.94 -4.44 16.46
CA ILE A 88 24.84 -4.01 15.60
C ILE A 88 24.83 -4.70 14.22
N SER A 89 26.00 -4.89 13.61
CA SER A 89 26.14 -5.61 12.34
C SER A 89 25.66 -7.05 12.45
N ARG A 90 26.01 -7.74 13.52
CA ARG A 90 25.60 -9.12 13.77
C ARG A 90 24.12 -9.23 14.12
N SER A 91 23.61 -8.25 14.88
CA SER A 91 22.18 -8.15 15.19
C SER A 91 21.34 -8.03 13.92
N ILE A 92 21.72 -7.16 12.99
CA ILE A 92 21.02 -6.99 11.71
C ILE A 92 21.06 -8.28 10.88
N MET A 93 22.22 -8.96 10.83
CA MET A 93 22.33 -10.23 10.13
C MET A 93 21.46 -11.34 10.72
N ASN A 94 21.31 -11.38 12.04
CA ASN A 94 20.44 -12.36 12.71
C ASN A 94 18.95 -12.07 12.47
N LEU A 95 18.57 -10.79 12.39
CA LEU A 95 17.20 -10.38 12.19
C LEU A 95 16.70 -10.58 10.75
N ARG A 96 17.57 -10.78 9.76
CA ARG A 96 17.20 -10.98 8.35
C ARG A 96 16.32 -12.22 8.12
N GLU A 97 16.39 -13.22 8.99
CA GLU A 97 15.63 -14.46 8.88
C GLU A 97 14.20 -14.32 9.43
N LYS A 98 13.92 -13.26 10.18
CA LYS A 98 12.60 -12.98 10.73
C LYS A 98 11.72 -12.30 9.68
N TYR A 99 10.42 -12.59 9.72
CA TYR A 99 9.45 -11.97 8.84
C TYR A 99 8.99 -10.61 9.38
N TYR A 100 9.09 -9.58 8.56
CA TYR A 100 8.68 -8.19 8.85
C TYR A 100 7.78 -7.64 7.74
N GLY A 101 6.80 -8.43 7.28
CA GLY A 101 5.88 -8.00 6.24
C GLY A 101 6.60 -7.49 4.99
N SER A 102 6.16 -6.35 4.49
CA SER A 102 6.72 -5.68 3.31
C SER A 102 8.17 -5.19 3.49
N LEU A 103 8.65 -5.03 4.74
CA LEU A 103 10.04 -4.63 5.03
C LEU A 103 11.04 -5.78 4.91
N THR A 104 10.58 -7.04 4.91
CA THR A 104 11.46 -8.22 4.85
C THR A 104 12.51 -8.16 3.72
N PRO A 105 12.16 -7.83 2.46
CA PRO A 105 13.15 -7.74 1.39
C PRO A 105 14.17 -6.62 1.61
N HIS A 106 13.78 -5.51 2.23
CA HIS A 106 14.68 -4.40 2.53
C HIS A 106 15.65 -4.73 3.66
N ILE A 107 15.19 -5.45 4.69
CA ILE A 107 16.03 -5.94 5.80
C ILE A 107 17.03 -6.99 5.28
N LYS A 108 16.60 -7.88 4.41
CA LYS A 108 17.51 -8.82 3.74
C LYS A 108 18.57 -8.12 2.92
N LYS A 109 18.20 -7.08 2.16
CA LYS A 109 19.14 -6.25 1.40
C LYS A 109 20.14 -5.55 2.32
N LEU A 110 19.67 -4.96 3.42
CA LEU A 110 20.51 -4.34 4.45
C LEU A 110 21.53 -5.32 5.02
N ALA A 111 21.08 -6.50 5.44
CA ALA A 111 21.96 -7.54 5.98
C ALA A 111 22.99 -8.02 4.95
N ASN A 112 22.60 -8.19 3.69
CA ASN A 112 23.50 -8.58 2.61
C ASN A 112 24.58 -7.50 2.35
N GLN A 113 24.22 -6.23 2.37
CA GLN A 113 25.17 -5.12 2.22
C GLN A 113 26.22 -5.15 3.33
N ILE A 114 25.80 -5.37 4.57
CA ILE A 114 26.72 -5.50 5.73
C ILE A 114 27.61 -6.73 5.59
N SER A 115 27.08 -7.86 5.14
CA SER A 115 27.87 -9.09 4.92
C SER A 115 28.92 -8.94 3.83
N LEU A 116 28.70 -8.05 2.85
CA LEU A 116 29.64 -7.69 1.79
C LEU A 116 30.68 -6.64 2.25
N GLY A 117 30.67 -6.24 3.53
CA GLY A 117 31.63 -5.32 4.08
C GLY A 117 31.26 -3.83 3.93
N ILE A 118 30.04 -3.51 3.51
CA ILE A 118 29.57 -2.12 3.50
C ILE A 118 29.43 -1.64 4.95
N PRO A 119 29.97 -0.46 5.30
CA PRO A 119 29.83 0.10 6.64
C PRO A 119 28.36 0.19 7.06
N VAL A 120 28.04 -0.20 8.30
CA VAL A 120 26.67 -0.23 8.83
C VAL A 120 25.95 1.11 8.64
N LYS A 121 26.65 2.23 8.89
CA LYS A 121 26.09 3.58 8.68
C LYS A 121 25.61 3.77 7.25
N LYS A 122 26.43 3.45 6.26
CA LYS A 122 26.06 3.60 4.84
C LYS A 122 24.95 2.64 4.42
N ALA A 123 24.98 1.42 4.91
CA ALA A 123 23.93 0.44 4.64
C ALA A 123 22.58 0.87 5.22
N LEU A 124 22.56 1.46 6.43
CA LEU A 124 21.35 2.04 7.05
C LEU A 124 20.84 3.27 6.31
N GLU A 125 21.73 4.14 5.80
CA GLU A 125 21.34 5.28 4.97
C GLU A 125 20.63 4.83 3.67
N ILE A 126 21.15 3.76 3.04
CA ILE A 126 20.53 3.17 1.84
C ILE A 126 19.18 2.55 2.20
N PHE A 127 19.11 1.81 3.31
CA PHE A 127 17.87 1.21 3.79
C PHE A 127 16.79 2.26 4.06
N ALA A 128 17.14 3.34 4.79
CA ALA A 128 16.21 4.43 5.07
C ALA A 128 15.65 5.05 3.79
N ARG A 129 16.52 5.28 2.79
CA ARG A 129 16.10 5.83 1.48
C ARG A 129 15.19 4.88 0.71
N ASP A 130 15.51 3.59 0.72
CA ASP A 130 14.73 2.56 0.04
C ASP A 130 13.32 2.40 0.67
N VAL A 131 13.21 2.56 1.98
CA VAL A 131 11.92 2.52 2.70
C VAL A 131 11.13 3.79 2.47
N ASP A 132 11.76 4.97 2.58
CA ASP A 132 11.13 6.29 2.43
C ASP A 132 10.60 6.50 1.00
N SER A 133 11.36 6.09 -0.02
CA SER A 133 10.95 6.21 -1.41
C SER A 133 9.67 5.46 -1.78
N ARG A 134 9.26 4.47 -0.98
CA ARG A 134 8.00 3.73 -1.16
C ARG A 134 6.81 4.38 -0.44
N VAL A 135 7.07 5.14 0.60
CA VAL A 135 6.01 5.87 1.32
C VAL A 135 5.51 7.07 0.49
N ILE A 136 6.36 7.59 -0.41
CA ILE A 136 6.07 8.76 -1.24
C ILE A 136 5.55 8.38 -2.66
N SER A 137 5.55 7.10 -3.02
CA SER A 137 5.12 6.60 -4.33
C SER A 137 3.78 5.91 -4.27
#